data_c999332b4317f9e8abc372bb82c26e38
#
_entry.id   c999332b4317f9e8abc372bb82c26e38
#
_cell.length_a   1.000
_cell.length_b   1.000
_cell.length_c   1.000
_cell.angle_alpha   90.00
_cell.angle_beta   90.00
_cell.angle_gamma   90.00
#
_symmetry.space_group_name_H-M   'P 1'
#
loop_
_entity.id
_entity.type
_entity.pdbx_description
1 polymer ?
#
loop_
_entity_poly.entity_id
_entity_poly.type
_entity_poly.pdbx_seq_one_letter_code
_entity_poly.pdbx_strand_id
1 'polypeptide(L)'
;SLTGEAATEVVTGANAGTASSTNFYTVVTSVVASGASAGNVSIGTTGSLAFGRTRIKSVYYVGAGSAGSLKFNLNSASGTLLLQVDTPASSSSFADSVTIPDEGILTQRSNSSSDFTILTLSNITNVTVFCG
;
A
#
# COMPACT_ATOMS: atom_id res chain seq x y z
N SER A 1 9.60 -9.54 5.46
CA SER A 1 8.92 -9.05 6.66
C SER A 1 9.22 -7.58 6.89
N LEU A 2 8.27 -6.81 7.39
CA LEU A 2 8.46 -5.39 7.79
C LEU A 2 9.38 -5.25 9.01
N THR A 3 9.64 -6.33 9.74
CA THR A 3 10.55 -6.36 10.89
C THR A 3 12.02 -6.61 10.49
N GLY A 4 12.31 -6.73 9.20
CA GLY A 4 13.66 -7.03 8.71
C GLY A 4 14.08 -8.50 8.80
N GLU A 5 13.24 -9.37 9.36
CA GLU A 5 13.50 -10.80 9.40
C GLU A 5 13.10 -11.49 8.09
N ALA A 6 13.86 -12.51 7.70
CA ALA A 6 13.50 -13.35 6.57
C ALA A 6 12.24 -14.18 6.90
N ALA A 7 11.26 -14.12 6.05
CA ALA A 7 10.02 -14.88 6.18
C ALA A 7 9.66 -15.56 4.88
N THR A 8 9.05 -16.74 4.98
CA THR A 8 8.54 -17.48 3.83
C THR A 8 7.03 -17.63 3.98
N GLU A 9 6.32 -17.44 2.90
CA GLU A 9 4.87 -17.63 2.83
C GLU A 9 4.54 -18.51 1.63
N VAL A 10 3.57 -19.41 1.81
CA VAL A 10 2.99 -20.19 0.73
C VAL A 10 1.65 -19.56 0.33
N VAL A 11 1.57 -19.05 -0.88
CA VAL A 11 0.33 -18.51 -1.44
C VAL A 11 -0.24 -19.54 -2.41
N THR A 12 -1.44 -20.03 -2.13
CA THR A 12 -2.13 -20.95 -3.03
C THR A 12 -2.67 -20.15 -4.23
N GLY A 13 -2.16 -20.47 -5.42
CA GLY A 13 -2.58 -19.82 -6.66
C GLY A 13 -4.06 -20.05 -6.96
N ALA A 14 -4.74 -19.03 -7.44
CA ALA A 14 -6.10 -19.15 -7.94
C ALA A 14 -6.09 -19.71 -9.36
N ASN A 15 -7.08 -20.57 -9.69
CA ASN A 15 -7.28 -21.02 -11.07
C ASN A 15 -7.87 -19.87 -11.90
N ALA A 16 -7.10 -19.36 -12.86
CA ALA A 16 -7.46 -18.22 -13.72
C ALA A 16 -7.83 -16.94 -12.94
N GLY A 17 -7.14 -16.67 -11.83
CA GLY A 17 -7.41 -15.49 -10.98
C GLY A 17 -6.16 -14.99 -10.28
N THR A 18 -6.36 -14.08 -9.33
CA THR A 18 -5.32 -13.49 -8.50
C THR A 18 -5.40 -14.06 -7.08
N ALA A 19 -4.26 -14.45 -6.54
CA ALA A 19 -4.10 -14.77 -5.12
C ALA A 19 -3.15 -13.74 -4.50
N SER A 20 -3.44 -13.30 -3.28
CA SER A 20 -2.64 -12.31 -2.57
C SER A 20 -1.97 -12.91 -1.35
N SER A 21 -0.76 -12.43 -1.07
CA SER A 21 -0.09 -12.66 0.21
C SER A 21 -0.91 -12.09 1.37
N THR A 22 -0.89 -12.75 2.50
CA THR A 22 -1.45 -12.24 3.76
C THR A 22 -0.46 -11.37 4.53
N ASN A 23 0.83 -11.49 4.19
CA ASN A 23 1.90 -10.73 4.82
C ASN A 23 2.37 -9.58 3.92
N PHE A 24 2.94 -8.56 4.56
CA PHE A 24 3.60 -7.45 3.89
C PHE A 24 5.12 -7.63 3.94
N TYR A 25 5.76 -7.42 2.81
CA TYR A 25 7.20 -7.59 2.65
C TYR A 25 7.83 -6.29 2.17
N THR A 26 8.96 -5.93 2.73
CA THR A 26 9.77 -4.78 2.25
C THR A 26 10.57 -5.15 1.00
N VAL A 27 10.96 -6.41 0.90
CA VAL A 27 11.71 -6.96 -0.23
C VAL A 27 11.24 -8.40 -0.48
N VAL A 28 11.01 -8.75 -1.72
CA VAL A 28 10.81 -10.14 -2.16
C VAL A 28 12.06 -10.58 -2.88
N THR A 29 12.79 -11.53 -2.32
CA THR A 29 14.06 -12.02 -2.87
C THR A 29 13.87 -13.17 -3.86
N SER A 30 12.82 -13.96 -3.69
CA SER A 30 12.50 -15.05 -4.61
C SER A 30 11.04 -15.42 -4.57
N VAL A 31 10.53 -15.89 -5.68
CA VAL A 31 9.21 -16.53 -5.78
C VAL A 31 9.41 -17.84 -6.56
N VAL A 32 8.96 -18.95 -5.96
CA VAL A 32 9.14 -20.28 -6.55
C VAL A 32 7.75 -20.91 -6.70
N ALA A 33 7.44 -21.38 -7.91
CA ALA A 33 6.25 -22.19 -8.14
C ALA A 33 6.53 -23.64 -7.73
N SER A 34 5.67 -24.22 -6.93
CA SER A 34 5.78 -25.62 -6.46
C SER A 34 5.32 -26.64 -7.50
N GLY A 35 4.75 -26.20 -8.61
CA GLY A 35 4.27 -27.06 -9.70
C GLY A 35 4.25 -26.34 -11.03
N ALA A 36 3.99 -27.08 -12.11
CA ALA A 36 3.85 -26.49 -13.44
C ALA A 36 2.61 -25.60 -13.53
N SER A 37 2.78 -24.38 -14.06
CA SER A 37 1.68 -23.50 -14.40
C SER A 37 1.32 -23.68 -15.90
N ALA A 38 0.03 -23.68 -16.23
CA ALA A 38 -0.43 -23.76 -17.62
C ALA A 38 -0.34 -22.42 -18.38
N GLY A 39 0.17 -21.36 -17.74
CA GLY A 39 0.28 -20.03 -18.33
C GLY A 39 1.27 -19.15 -17.60
N ASN A 40 1.32 -17.87 -17.95
CA ASN A 40 2.19 -16.89 -17.32
C ASN A 40 1.75 -16.59 -15.88
N VAL A 41 2.69 -16.55 -14.98
CA VAL A 41 2.51 -16.07 -13.61
C VAL A 41 3.09 -14.66 -13.52
N SER A 42 2.22 -13.69 -13.20
CA SER A 42 2.65 -12.31 -12.96
C SER A 42 2.69 -12.04 -11.47
N ILE A 43 3.75 -11.40 -11.02
CA ILE A 43 3.95 -11.02 -9.62
C ILE A 43 3.97 -9.50 -9.55
N GLY A 44 3.19 -8.94 -8.64
CA GLY A 44 3.09 -7.51 -8.48
C GLY A 44 2.46 -7.12 -7.14
N THR A 45 2.26 -5.84 -6.95
CA THR A 45 1.55 -5.29 -5.80
C THR A 45 0.07 -5.13 -6.12
N THR A 46 -0.79 -5.33 -5.15
CA THR A 46 -2.26 -5.23 -5.29
C THR A 46 -2.80 -3.82 -5.02
N GLY A 47 -1.99 -2.77 -5.21
CA GLY A 47 -2.41 -1.38 -4.97
C GLY A 47 -2.39 -0.95 -3.50
N SER A 48 -1.80 -1.74 -2.64
CA SER A 48 -1.55 -1.38 -1.23
C SER A 48 -0.07 -1.32 -0.96
N LEU A 49 0.38 -0.26 -0.29
CA LEU A 49 1.75 -0.11 0.21
C LEU A 49 1.72 -0.15 1.73
N ALA A 50 2.72 -0.79 2.32
CA ALA A 50 2.90 -0.80 3.76
C ALA A 50 4.13 0.03 4.15
N PHE A 51 3.98 0.84 5.19
CA PHE A 51 5.03 1.67 5.76
C PHE A 51 5.38 1.17 7.15
N GLY A 52 6.66 0.92 7.39
CA GLY A 52 7.19 0.75 8.73
C GLY A 52 7.24 2.08 9.50
N ARG A 53 8.09 2.17 10.52
CA ARG A 53 8.20 3.38 11.33
C ARG A 53 8.84 4.52 10.54
N THR A 54 8.02 5.47 10.14
CA THR A 54 8.41 6.73 9.48
C THR A 54 7.35 7.79 9.74
N ARG A 55 7.55 8.99 9.20
CA ARG A 55 6.55 10.07 9.26
C ARG A 55 6.15 10.47 7.84
N ILE A 56 4.86 10.50 7.57
CA ILE A 56 4.33 11.03 6.33
C ILE A 56 4.33 12.55 6.44
N LYS A 57 5.08 13.21 5.56
CA LYS A 57 5.23 14.66 5.51
C LYS A 57 4.34 15.31 4.47
N SER A 58 4.26 14.70 3.31
CA SER A 58 3.34 15.14 2.26
C SER A 58 3.00 14.00 1.31
N VAL A 59 1.91 14.17 0.60
CA VAL A 59 1.43 13.23 -0.40
C VAL A 59 1.08 14.01 -1.67
N TYR A 60 1.72 13.66 -2.78
CA TYR A 60 1.32 14.10 -4.13
C TYR A 60 0.52 12.98 -4.78
N TYR A 61 -0.56 13.30 -5.45
CA TYR A 61 -1.39 12.30 -6.10
C TYR A 61 -2.01 12.80 -7.40
N VAL A 62 -2.35 11.86 -8.27
CA VAL A 62 -3.06 12.09 -9.53
C VAL A 62 -4.32 11.25 -9.53
N GLY A 63 -5.46 11.90 -9.60
CA GLY A 63 -6.77 11.26 -9.70
C GLY A 63 -7.05 10.72 -11.11
N ALA A 64 -7.83 9.65 -11.19
CA ALA A 64 -8.15 8.95 -12.44
C ALA A 64 -9.36 9.51 -13.20
N GLY A 65 -9.87 10.69 -12.82
CA GLY A 65 -11.05 11.29 -13.45
C GLY A 65 -12.38 10.82 -12.85
N SER A 66 -12.42 9.75 -12.10
CA SER A 66 -13.57 9.31 -11.30
C SER A 66 -13.37 9.66 -9.83
N ALA A 67 -14.46 9.78 -9.08
CA ALA A 67 -14.36 9.94 -7.63
C ALA A 67 -13.55 8.80 -7.02
N GLY A 68 -12.60 9.14 -6.18
CA GLY A 68 -11.66 8.18 -5.61
C GLY A 68 -11.20 8.59 -4.22
N SER A 69 -10.27 7.84 -3.68
CA SER A 69 -9.67 8.17 -2.39
C SER A 69 -8.29 7.53 -2.23
N LEU A 70 -7.47 8.16 -1.41
CA LEU A 70 -6.29 7.56 -0.82
C LEU A 70 -6.47 7.53 0.70
N LYS A 71 -6.12 6.41 1.33
CA LYS A 71 -6.31 6.20 2.77
C LYS A 71 -5.07 5.57 3.38
N PHE A 72 -4.63 6.13 4.49
CA PHE A 72 -3.62 5.55 5.34
C PHE A 72 -4.28 4.99 6.59
N ASN A 73 -4.23 3.68 6.74
CA ASN A 73 -4.84 2.95 7.86
C ASN A 73 -3.78 2.18 8.65
N LEU A 74 -3.95 2.11 9.96
CA LEU A 74 -3.04 1.37 10.84
C LEU A 74 -3.38 -0.13 10.82
N ASN A 75 -2.38 -0.97 10.62
CA ASN A 75 -2.38 -2.44 10.71
C ASN A 75 -3.25 -3.21 9.70
N SER A 76 -4.23 -2.58 9.08
CA SER A 76 -5.05 -3.21 8.03
C SER A 76 -5.76 -2.15 7.19
N ALA A 77 -6.26 -2.50 6.03
CA ALA A 77 -7.04 -1.59 5.18
C ALA A 77 -8.34 -1.08 5.85
N SER A 78 -8.83 -1.79 6.85
CA SER A 78 -9.97 -1.42 7.70
C SER A 78 -9.58 -0.99 9.11
N GLY A 79 -8.29 -0.82 9.38
CA GLY A 79 -7.77 -0.39 10.67
C GLY A 79 -8.04 1.09 10.96
N THR A 80 -7.44 1.59 12.04
CA THR A 80 -7.59 2.99 12.43
C THR A 80 -7.14 3.92 11.31
N LEU A 81 -8.04 4.79 10.84
CA LEU A 81 -7.75 5.78 9.81
C LEU A 81 -6.80 6.85 10.36
N LEU A 82 -5.68 7.06 9.68
CA LEU A 82 -4.70 8.10 10.00
C LEU A 82 -4.87 9.34 9.12
N LEU A 83 -5.09 9.12 7.83
CA LEU A 83 -5.32 10.18 6.83
C LEU A 83 -6.18 9.62 5.71
N GLN A 84 -7.14 10.40 5.27
CA GLN A 84 -7.90 10.17 4.04
C GLN A 84 -7.92 11.45 3.21
N VAL A 85 -7.71 11.27 1.91
CA VAL A 85 -7.91 12.33 0.92
C VAL A 85 -8.88 11.78 -0.12
N ASP A 86 -10.01 12.45 -0.28
CA ASP A 86 -11.01 12.12 -1.28
C ASP A 86 -10.79 12.96 -2.54
N THR A 87 -10.92 12.34 -3.69
CA THR A 87 -10.79 13.00 -4.98
C THR A 87 -12.17 13.11 -5.64
N PRO A 88 -12.54 14.30 -6.14
CA PRO A 88 -13.81 14.46 -6.83
C PRO A 88 -13.83 13.70 -8.17
N ALA A 89 -15.02 13.42 -8.67
CA ALA A 89 -15.18 13.06 -10.06
C ALA A 89 -14.85 14.29 -10.95
N SER A 90 -14.03 14.07 -11.97
CA SER A 90 -13.62 15.11 -12.91
C SER A 90 -13.70 14.55 -14.33
N SER A 91 -13.92 15.40 -15.32
CA SER A 91 -13.88 15.01 -16.73
C SER A 91 -12.47 14.68 -17.23
N SER A 92 -11.46 15.02 -16.46
CA SER A 92 -10.04 14.74 -16.75
C SER A 92 -9.30 14.38 -15.46
N SER A 93 -8.16 13.72 -15.59
CA SER A 93 -7.25 13.51 -14.45
C SER A 93 -6.76 14.86 -13.93
N PHE A 94 -6.59 14.96 -12.61
CA PHE A 94 -6.03 16.14 -11.95
C PHE A 94 -4.95 15.69 -10.96
N ALA A 95 -4.03 16.60 -10.68
CA ALA A 95 -2.95 16.39 -9.74
C ALA A 95 -3.04 17.41 -8.60
N ASP A 96 -2.79 16.96 -7.39
CA ASP A 96 -2.77 17.82 -6.21
C ASP A 96 -1.81 17.26 -5.16
N SER A 97 -1.55 18.04 -4.11
CA SER A 97 -0.69 17.66 -3.02
C SER A 97 -1.25 18.08 -1.67
N VAL A 98 -1.10 17.20 -0.69
CA VAL A 98 -1.42 17.50 0.71
C VAL A 98 -0.13 17.54 1.50
N THR A 99 0.16 18.68 2.11
CA THR A 99 1.27 18.85 3.06
C THR A 99 0.73 18.72 4.47
N ILE A 100 1.38 17.88 5.27
CA ILE A 100 1.02 17.66 6.67
C ILE A 100 1.94 18.56 7.50
N PRO A 101 1.37 19.50 8.28
CA PRO A 101 2.16 20.43 9.08
C PRO A 101 2.92 19.73 10.21
N ASP A 102 3.83 20.47 10.79
CA ASP A 102 4.67 20.09 11.93
C ASP A 102 5.54 18.86 11.67
N GLU A 103 5.43 17.88 12.52
CA GLU A 103 6.24 16.66 12.44
C GLU A 103 5.69 15.61 11.46
N GLY A 104 4.52 15.83 10.87
CA GLY A 104 3.84 14.86 10.01
C GLY A 104 3.10 13.77 10.79
N ILE A 105 2.54 12.79 10.08
CA ILE A 105 1.82 11.67 10.68
C ILE A 105 2.77 10.50 10.90
N LEU A 106 2.90 10.04 12.15
CA LEU A 106 3.67 8.85 12.49
C LEU A 106 2.93 7.60 12.01
N THR A 107 3.59 6.79 11.18
CA THR A 107 3.03 5.58 10.56
C THR A 107 2.96 4.38 11.51
N GLN A 108 3.63 4.47 12.66
CA GLN A 108 3.65 3.44 13.69
C GLN A 108 3.41 4.09 15.05
N ARG A 109 2.28 3.82 15.67
CA ARG A 109 1.86 4.51 16.91
C ARG A 109 2.41 3.91 18.19
N SER A 110 2.71 2.61 18.18
CA SER A 110 3.24 1.93 19.36
C SER A 110 4.74 1.64 19.17
N ASN A 111 5.42 1.32 20.28
CA ASN A 111 6.78 0.79 20.23
C ASN A 111 6.80 -0.69 19.79
N SER A 112 5.66 -1.22 19.37
CA SER A 112 5.55 -2.57 18.82
C SER A 112 6.10 -2.58 17.40
N SER A 113 7.06 -3.44 17.14
CA SER A 113 7.61 -3.68 15.80
C SER A 113 6.58 -4.29 14.83
N SER A 114 5.40 -4.67 15.33
CA SER A 114 4.31 -5.22 14.53
C SER A 114 3.34 -4.19 13.98
N ASP A 115 3.38 -2.93 14.45
CA ASP A 115 2.55 -1.87 13.88
C ASP A 115 3.11 -1.39 12.55
N PHE A 116 2.24 -1.21 11.58
CA PHE A 116 2.55 -0.66 10.26
C PHE A 116 1.34 0.12 9.73
N THR A 117 1.59 0.97 8.75
CA THR A 117 0.53 1.72 8.07
C THR A 117 0.37 1.21 6.65
N ILE A 118 -0.86 1.00 6.24
CA ILE A 118 -1.23 0.59 4.88
C ILE A 118 -1.80 1.81 4.15
N LEU A 119 -1.30 2.05 2.93
CA LEU A 119 -1.90 2.93 1.96
C LEU A 119 -2.78 2.11 1.01
N THR A 120 -4.04 2.46 0.93
CA THR A 120 -4.98 1.93 -0.05
C THR A 120 -5.42 3.03 -1.01
N LEU A 121 -5.56 2.70 -2.29
CA LEU A 121 -5.89 3.61 -3.36
C LEU A 121 -7.16 3.17 -4.07
N SER A 122 -8.02 4.11 -4.40
CA SER A 122 -9.19 3.92 -5.24
C SER A 122 -9.26 5.05 -6.26
N ASN A 123 -9.30 4.75 -7.55
CA ASN A 123 -9.32 5.72 -8.65
C ASN A 123 -8.20 6.77 -8.57
N ILE A 124 -7.03 6.35 -8.18
CA ILE A 124 -5.78 7.12 -8.17
C ILE A 124 -4.82 6.47 -9.15
N THR A 125 -4.30 7.23 -10.10
CA THR A 125 -3.36 6.74 -11.13
C THR A 125 -1.90 6.82 -10.70
N ASN A 126 -1.58 7.77 -9.83
CA ASN A 126 -0.23 7.94 -9.32
C ASN A 126 -0.27 8.50 -7.90
N VAL A 127 0.65 8.08 -7.07
CA VAL A 127 0.87 8.64 -5.73
C VAL A 127 2.36 8.65 -5.41
N THR A 128 2.82 9.75 -4.83
CA THR A 128 4.16 9.88 -4.25
C THR A 128 4.00 10.29 -2.79
N VAL A 129 4.56 9.49 -1.89
CA VAL A 129 4.53 9.76 -0.45
C VAL A 129 5.90 10.23 -0.01
N PHE A 130 5.97 11.40 0.57
CA PHE A 130 7.20 11.98 1.12
C PHE A 130 7.26 11.66 2.61
N CYS A 131 8.31 10.96 2.99
CA CYS A 131 8.55 10.50 4.36
C CYS A 131 9.82 11.15 4.93
N GLY A 132 9.88 11.24 6.26
CA GLY A 132 11.04 11.78 6.98
C GLY A 132 11.05 11.38 8.44
#